data_d6cee6301f8021beae2615b9d55ddbcc
#
_entry.id   d6cee6301f8021beae2615b9d55ddbcc
#
_cell.length_a   1.000
_cell.length_b   1.000
_cell.length_c   1.000
_cell.angle_alpha   90.00
_cell.angle_beta   90.00
_cell.angle_gamma   90.00
#
_symmetry.space_group_name_H-M   'P 1'
#
loop_
_entity.id
_entity.type
_entity.pdbx_description
1 polymer ?
#
loop_
_entity_poly.entity_id
_entity_poly.type
_entity_poly.pdbx_seq_one_letter_code
_entity_poly.pdbx_strand_id
1 'polypeptide(L)'
;DMVTRALYGANAFDDIEMESVDKIFMYRRMFFLSLLGIPFLLLGYFNSNLFVIIGGVLLIICFLITSYFRYKKCKFGHNEKMIMIRGGLFGDKAETLPIIKLQNIEISQSPYQRRKKLANVTIHTAAGNVTIPYVDYNRAIQLSNYILFMTESSNKRWM
;
A
#
# COMPACT_ATOMS: atom_id res chain seq x y z
N ASP A 1 -17.60 3.52 4.99
CA ASP A 1 -17.63 4.61 3.98
C ASP A 1 -18.84 5.56 4.11
N MET A 2 -20.06 5.05 4.36
CA MET A 2 -21.24 5.92 4.57
C MET A 2 -21.13 6.75 5.86
N VAL A 3 -20.66 6.15 6.94
CA VAL A 3 -20.52 6.79 8.25
C VAL A 3 -19.46 7.89 8.25
N THR A 4 -18.32 7.66 7.58
CA THR A 4 -17.25 8.66 7.45
C THR A 4 -17.66 9.84 6.57
N ARG A 5 -18.41 9.61 5.50
CA ARG A 5 -18.98 10.69 4.68
C ARG A 5 -19.98 11.55 5.43
N ALA A 6 -20.77 10.93 6.29
CA ALA A 6 -21.75 11.66 7.15
C ALA A 6 -21.06 12.52 8.23
N LEU A 7 -19.93 12.07 8.77
CA LEU A 7 -19.20 12.77 9.84
C LEU A 7 -18.31 13.92 9.35
N TYR A 8 -17.71 13.80 8.14
CA TYR A 8 -16.72 14.76 7.64
C TYR A 8 -17.19 15.59 6.44
N GLY A 9 -18.42 15.35 5.94
CA GLY A 9 -18.99 16.01 4.76
C GLY A 9 -18.50 15.41 3.45
N ALA A 10 -19.34 15.40 2.43
CA ALA A 10 -19.01 14.84 1.12
C ALA A 10 -17.82 15.57 0.45
N ASN A 11 -17.70 16.88 0.64
CA ASN A 11 -16.68 17.72 0.04
C ASN A 11 -15.25 17.48 0.58
N ALA A 12 -15.11 16.87 1.78
CA ALA A 12 -13.81 16.61 2.39
C ALA A 12 -13.02 15.49 1.67
N PHE A 13 -13.66 14.75 0.79
CA PHE A 13 -13.06 13.64 0.03
C PHE A 13 -12.66 14.04 -1.41
N ASP A 14 -13.27 15.10 -1.95
CA ASP A 14 -13.04 15.52 -3.33
C ASP A 14 -11.72 16.27 -3.52
N ASP A 15 -11.17 16.87 -2.45
CA ASP A 15 -9.91 17.63 -2.47
C ASP A 15 -8.65 16.79 -2.21
N ILE A 16 -8.77 15.45 -2.14
CA ILE A 16 -7.61 14.59 -1.86
C ILE A 16 -6.94 14.15 -3.17
N GLU A 17 -5.78 14.72 -3.47
CA GLU A 17 -4.92 14.24 -4.55
C GLU A 17 -4.37 12.85 -4.20
N MET A 18 -4.78 11.83 -4.98
CA MET A 18 -4.35 10.46 -4.79
C MET A 18 -3.06 10.17 -5.54
N GLU A 19 -1.98 9.93 -4.79
CA GLU A 19 -0.70 9.48 -5.32
C GLU A 19 -0.65 7.94 -5.39
N SER A 20 -0.01 7.41 -6.43
CA SER A 20 0.25 5.98 -6.56
C SER A 20 1.59 5.61 -5.95
N VAL A 21 1.70 4.40 -5.41
CA VAL A 21 2.98 3.83 -4.97
C VAL A 21 3.92 3.60 -6.17
N ASP A 22 5.22 3.45 -5.91
CA ASP A 22 6.20 3.23 -6.97
C ASP A 22 6.00 1.88 -7.70
N LYS A 23 6.28 1.87 -9.02
CA LYS A 23 6.16 0.67 -9.89
C LYS A 23 7.04 -0.49 -9.42
N ILE A 24 8.11 -0.21 -8.69
CA ILE A 24 9.01 -1.23 -8.11
C ILE A 24 8.25 -2.16 -7.16
N PHE A 25 7.20 -1.66 -6.46
CA PHE A 25 6.31 -2.50 -5.66
C PHE A 25 5.67 -3.63 -6.49
N MET A 26 5.19 -3.30 -7.70
CA MET A 26 4.60 -4.26 -8.63
C MET A 26 5.63 -5.29 -9.12
N TYR A 27 6.78 -4.81 -9.63
CA TYR A 27 7.82 -5.70 -10.19
C TYR A 27 8.38 -6.66 -9.17
N ARG A 28 8.66 -6.17 -7.96
CA ARG A 28 9.16 -7.03 -6.88
C ARG A 28 8.15 -8.10 -6.49
N ARG A 29 6.89 -7.74 -6.40
CA ARG A 29 5.82 -8.67 -6.10
C ARG A 29 5.65 -9.71 -7.20
N MET A 30 5.67 -9.28 -8.47
CA MET A 30 5.63 -10.18 -9.63
C MET A 30 6.77 -11.19 -9.57
N PHE A 31 8.00 -10.73 -9.32
CA PHE A 31 9.18 -11.58 -9.21
C PHE A 31 9.04 -12.64 -8.12
N PHE A 32 8.68 -12.27 -6.89
CA PHE A 32 8.55 -13.24 -5.80
C PHE A 32 7.40 -14.21 -6.01
N LEU A 33 6.29 -13.77 -6.56
CA LEU A 33 5.14 -14.65 -6.81
C LEU A 33 5.38 -15.58 -7.99
N SER A 34 6.07 -15.14 -9.04
CA SER A 34 6.42 -16.01 -10.17
C SER A 34 7.38 -17.13 -9.76
N LEU A 35 8.24 -16.88 -8.76
CA LEU A 35 9.15 -17.89 -8.22
C LEU A 35 8.40 -19.11 -7.66
N LEU A 36 7.18 -18.93 -7.14
CA LEU A 36 6.33 -20.03 -6.67
C LEU A 36 5.83 -20.94 -7.81
N GLY A 37 5.77 -20.46 -9.03
CA GLY A 37 5.37 -21.26 -10.19
C GLY A 37 6.49 -22.18 -10.71
N ILE A 38 7.77 -21.85 -10.44
CA ILE A 38 8.92 -22.60 -10.95
C ILE A 38 8.91 -24.07 -10.50
N PRO A 39 8.65 -24.44 -9.23
CA PRO A 39 8.59 -25.83 -8.80
C PRO A 39 7.56 -26.66 -9.58
N PHE A 40 6.41 -26.07 -9.93
CA PHE A 40 5.38 -26.75 -10.72
C PHE A 40 5.84 -27.03 -12.14
N LEU A 41 6.58 -26.09 -12.75
CA LEU A 41 7.15 -26.29 -14.08
C LEU A 41 8.22 -27.40 -14.08
N LEU A 42 9.09 -27.42 -13.07
CA LEU A 42 10.11 -28.46 -12.91
C LEU A 42 9.47 -29.84 -12.67
N LEU A 43 8.50 -29.95 -11.78
CA LEU A 43 7.77 -31.19 -11.53
C LEU A 43 7.06 -31.71 -12.78
N GLY A 44 6.43 -30.83 -13.54
CA GLY A 44 5.80 -31.21 -14.82
C GLY A 44 6.79 -31.71 -15.84
N TYR A 45 7.97 -31.06 -15.95
CA TYR A 45 9.03 -31.43 -16.84
C TYR A 45 9.61 -32.81 -16.49
N PHE A 46 9.97 -33.06 -15.21
CA PHE A 46 10.54 -34.33 -14.75
C PHE A 46 9.57 -35.51 -14.88
N ASN A 47 8.27 -35.28 -14.66
CA ASN A 47 7.25 -36.32 -14.78
C ASN A 47 6.65 -36.42 -16.20
N SER A 48 7.13 -35.65 -17.17
CA SER A 48 6.59 -35.56 -18.53
C SER A 48 5.08 -35.32 -18.57
N ASN A 49 4.55 -34.60 -17.56
CA ASN A 49 3.13 -34.39 -17.38
C ASN A 49 2.73 -32.99 -17.87
N LEU A 50 2.15 -32.94 -19.07
CA LEU A 50 1.74 -31.69 -19.73
C LEU A 50 0.73 -30.90 -18.91
N PHE A 51 -0.19 -31.57 -18.20
CA PHE A 51 -1.21 -30.87 -17.38
C PHE A 51 -0.58 -30.11 -16.22
N VAL A 52 0.47 -30.62 -15.59
CA VAL A 52 1.20 -29.96 -14.51
C VAL A 52 1.94 -28.73 -15.04
N ILE A 53 2.54 -28.82 -16.23
CA ILE A 53 3.20 -27.68 -16.88
C ILE A 53 2.19 -26.58 -17.18
N ILE A 54 1.06 -26.91 -17.80
CA ILE A 54 0.00 -25.96 -18.11
C ILE A 54 -0.52 -25.30 -16.82
N GLY A 55 -0.75 -26.07 -15.76
CA GLY A 55 -1.15 -25.56 -14.44
C GLY A 55 -0.15 -24.57 -13.86
N GLY A 56 1.16 -24.86 -13.96
CA GLY A 56 2.23 -23.97 -13.52
C GLY A 56 2.26 -22.64 -14.28
N VAL A 57 2.09 -22.70 -15.61
CA VAL A 57 2.01 -21.48 -16.45
C VAL A 57 0.79 -20.64 -16.09
N LEU A 58 -0.39 -21.25 -15.95
CA LEU A 58 -1.61 -20.53 -15.55
C LEU A 58 -1.47 -19.87 -14.18
N LEU A 59 -0.83 -20.54 -13.23
CA LEU A 59 -0.55 -20.01 -11.90
C LEU A 59 0.34 -18.77 -11.97
N ILE A 60 1.41 -18.79 -12.76
CA ILE A 60 2.29 -17.63 -12.97
C ILE A 60 1.48 -16.47 -13.57
N ILE A 61 0.69 -16.71 -14.61
CA ILE A 61 -0.15 -15.68 -15.24
C ILE A 61 -1.12 -15.07 -14.22
N CYS A 62 -1.77 -15.89 -13.42
CA CYS A 62 -2.67 -15.44 -12.37
C CYS A 62 -1.95 -14.53 -11.35
N PHE A 63 -0.71 -14.87 -10.96
CA PHE A 63 0.09 -14.05 -10.05
C PHE A 63 0.51 -12.71 -10.67
N LEU A 64 0.83 -12.68 -11.95
CA LEU A 64 1.14 -11.44 -12.67
C LEU A 64 -0.08 -10.51 -12.71
N ILE A 65 -1.24 -11.05 -13.06
CA ILE A 65 -2.50 -10.31 -13.14
C ILE A 65 -2.87 -9.73 -11.75
N THR A 66 -2.84 -10.55 -10.70
CA THR A 66 -3.18 -10.11 -9.34
C THR A 66 -2.20 -9.05 -8.81
N SER A 67 -0.91 -9.14 -9.16
CA SER A 67 0.09 -8.14 -8.78
C SER A 67 -0.15 -6.80 -9.47
N TYR A 68 -0.54 -6.82 -10.74
CA TYR A 68 -0.87 -5.62 -11.50
C TYR A 68 -2.12 -4.92 -10.93
N PHE A 69 -3.20 -5.66 -10.67
CA PHE A 69 -4.42 -5.09 -10.09
C PHE A 69 -4.18 -4.50 -8.70
N ARG A 70 -3.40 -5.18 -7.86
CA ARG A 70 -3.06 -4.66 -6.54
C ARG A 70 -2.25 -3.37 -6.61
N TYR A 71 -1.28 -3.28 -7.52
CA TYR A 71 -0.53 -2.05 -7.75
C TYR A 71 -1.45 -0.89 -8.16
N LYS A 72 -2.33 -1.13 -9.12
CA LYS A 72 -3.26 -0.10 -9.63
C LYS A 72 -4.22 0.43 -8.57
N LYS A 73 -4.60 -0.43 -7.59
CA LYS A 73 -5.50 -0.07 -6.50
C LYS A 73 -4.78 0.56 -5.30
N CYS A 74 -3.46 0.35 -5.17
CA CYS A 74 -2.71 0.88 -4.05
C CYS A 74 -2.38 2.37 -4.30
N LYS A 75 -3.15 3.24 -3.65
CA LYS A 75 -3.00 4.68 -3.72
C LYS A 75 -3.10 5.28 -2.33
N PHE A 76 -2.46 6.41 -2.11
CA PHE A 76 -2.58 7.18 -0.88
C PHE A 76 -2.74 8.65 -1.19
N GLY A 77 -3.36 9.37 -0.29
CA GLY A 77 -3.52 10.82 -0.39
C GLY A 77 -3.75 11.41 0.99
N HIS A 78 -3.50 12.68 1.14
CA HIS A 78 -3.73 13.39 2.39
C HIS A 78 -4.38 14.73 2.14
N ASN A 79 -5.13 15.17 3.11
CA ASN A 79 -5.69 16.51 3.22
C ASN A 79 -5.38 17.04 4.63
N GLU A 80 -5.63 18.30 4.90
CA GLU A 80 -5.42 18.94 6.21
C GLU A 80 -6.06 18.22 7.40
N LYS A 81 -7.09 17.41 7.18
CA LYS A 81 -7.86 16.74 8.25
C LYS A 81 -7.67 15.23 8.32
N MET A 82 -7.32 14.58 7.19
CA MET A 82 -7.31 13.13 7.11
C MET A 82 -6.30 12.61 6.07
N ILE A 83 -5.88 11.37 6.28
CA ILE A 83 -5.11 10.58 5.32
C ILE A 83 -6.02 9.49 4.79
N MET A 84 -6.07 9.34 3.47
CA MET A 84 -6.80 8.27 2.82
C MET A 84 -5.80 7.30 2.17
N ILE A 85 -5.94 6.02 2.50
CA ILE A 85 -5.13 4.95 1.92
C ILE A 85 -6.08 3.99 1.24
N ARG A 86 -5.91 3.80 -0.06
CA ARG A 86 -6.67 2.83 -0.85
C ARG A 86 -5.79 1.62 -1.16
N GLY A 87 -6.35 0.46 -1.05
CA GLY A 87 -5.69 -0.80 -1.36
C GLY A 87 -6.71 -1.94 -1.41
N GLY A 88 -6.23 -3.13 -1.65
CA GLY A 88 -7.05 -4.34 -1.72
C GLY A 88 -6.70 -5.19 -2.93
N LEU A 89 -7.00 -6.50 -2.85
CA LEU A 89 -6.83 -7.43 -3.95
C LEU A 89 -8.18 -7.68 -4.62
N PHE A 90 -9.17 -8.10 -3.83
CA PHE A 90 -10.54 -8.38 -4.22
C PHE A 90 -11.46 -7.40 -3.50
N GLY A 91 -11.67 -6.19 -4.06
CA GLY A 91 -12.47 -5.13 -3.47
C GLY A 91 -11.68 -3.85 -3.23
N ASP A 92 -12.37 -2.74 -3.06
CA ASP A 92 -11.77 -1.45 -2.75
C ASP A 92 -11.79 -1.24 -1.24
N LYS A 93 -10.65 -1.50 -0.61
CA LYS A 93 -10.45 -1.19 0.80
C LYS A 93 -9.90 0.22 0.89
N ALA A 94 -10.70 1.15 1.36
CA ALA A 94 -10.28 2.52 1.65
C ALA A 94 -10.24 2.69 3.17
N GLU A 95 -9.08 3.03 3.69
CA GLU A 95 -8.89 3.38 5.09
C GLU A 95 -8.71 4.88 5.19
N THR A 96 -9.57 5.53 5.97
CA THR A 96 -9.52 6.96 6.23
C THR A 96 -9.08 7.18 7.66
N LEU A 97 -7.95 7.84 7.84
CA LEU A 97 -7.32 8.08 9.13
C LEU A 97 -7.35 9.58 9.44
N PRO A 98 -8.15 10.02 10.42
CA PRO A 98 -8.10 11.40 10.89
C PRO A 98 -6.75 11.71 11.52
N ILE A 99 -6.10 12.81 11.13
CA ILE A 99 -4.76 13.20 11.61
C ILE A 99 -4.70 13.30 13.14
N ILE A 100 -5.79 13.77 13.77
CA ILE A 100 -5.90 13.89 15.24
C ILE A 100 -5.80 12.54 15.97
N LYS A 101 -6.11 11.42 15.31
CA LYS A 101 -6.07 10.07 15.91
C LYS A 101 -4.76 9.33 15.64
N LEU A 102 -3.81 9.97 14.98
CA LEU A 102 -2.49 9.40 14.72
C LEU A 102 -1.63 9.48 15.98
N GLN A 103 -1.00 8.36 16.33
CA GLN A 103 -0.16 8.25 17.51
C GLN A 103 1.33 8.33 17.17
N ASN A 104 1.71 7.70 16.08
CA ASN A 104 3.11 7.66 15.64
C ASN A 104 3.20 7.40 14.13
N ILE A 105 4.30 7.85 13.52
CA ILE A 105 4.65 7.57 12.13
C ILE A 105 6.06 7.03 12.09
N GLU A 106 6.22 5.89 11.46
CA GLU A 106 7.50 5.23 11.28
C GLU A 106 7.85 5.15 9.80
N ILE A 107 9.07 5.56 9.45
CA ILE A 107 9.63 5.42 8.11
C ILE A 107 10.66 4.29 8.15
N SER A 108 10.41 3.22 7.44
CA SER A 108 11.30 2.07 7.36
C SER A 108 11.79 1.83 5.93
N GLN A 109 13.07 1.43 5.83
CA GLN A 109 13.70 1.12 4.55
C GLN A 109 14.43 -0.21 4.61
N SER A 110 14.16 -1.11 3.67
CA SER A 110 15.04 -2.25 3.43
C SER A 110 16.31 -1.80 2.68
N PRO A 111 17.41 -2.58 2.72
CA PRO A 111 18.65 -2.26 1.97
C PRO A 111 18.39 -2.04 0.46
N TYR A 112 17.46 -2.77 -0.11
CA TYR A 112 17.05 -2.60 -1.51
C TYR A 112 16.30 -1.28 -1.72
N GLN A 113 15.36 -0.93 -0.85
CA GLN A 113 14.60 0.33 -0.92
C GLN A 113 15.53 1.54 -0.77
N ARG A 114 16.53 1.45 0.12
CA ARG A 114 17.54 2.52 0.31
C ARG A 114 18.28 2.82 -0.99
N ARG A 115 18.70 1.79 -1.76
CA ARG A 115 19.35 1.98 -3.07
C ARG A 115 18.45 2.63 -4.11
N LYS A 116 17.14 2.46 -3.98
CA LYS A 116 16.13 3.00 -4.91
C LYS A 116 15.47 4.28 -4.40
N LYS A 117 15.92 4.81 -3.24
CA LYS A 117 15.34 6.00 -2.58
C LYS A 117 13.84 5.84 -2.30
N LEU A 118 13.44 4.64 -1.88
CA LEU A 118 12.06 4.32 -1.51
C LEU A 118 11.99 4.00 -0.02
N ALA A 119 10.79 4.14 0.57
CA ALA A 119 10.52 3.81 1.96
C ALA A 119 9.12 3.23 2.12
N ASN A 120 8.90 2.55 3.24
CA ASN A 120 7.56 2.24 3.73
C ASN A 120 7.22 3.25 4.83
N VAL A 121 6.02 3.79 4.79
CA VAL A 121 5.49 4.66 5.83
C VAL A 121 4.44 3.89 6.60
N THR A 122 4.69 3.62 7.88
CA THR A 122 3.75 2.96 8.77
C THR A 122 3.16 4.00 9.71
N ILE A 123 1.85 4.10 9.68
CA ILE A 123 1.05 5.00 10.51
C ILE A 123 0.42 4.18 11.61
N HIS A 124 0.71 4.55 12.86
CA HIS A 124 0.18 3.91 14.05
C HIS A 124 -1.03 4.69 14.57
N THR A 125 -2.14 4.00 14.76
CA THR A 125 -3.37 4.54 15.34
C THR A 125 -3.84 3.64 16.49
N ALA A 126 -4.75 4.14 17.32
CA ALA A 126 -5.38 3.32 18.38
C ALA A 126 -6.16 2.11 17.84
N ALA A 127 -6.58 2.15 16.56
CA ALA A 127 -7.33 1.08 15.90
C ALA A 127 -6.43 0.06 15.18
N GLY A 128 -5.12 0.32 15.07
CA GLY A 128 -4.15 -0.54 14.39
C GLY A 128 -3.15 0.24 13.54
N ASN A 129 -2.34 -0.51 12.81
CA ASN A 129 -1.26 0.05 11.99
C ASN A 129 -1.60 -0.06 10.51
N VAL A 130 -1.39 1.03 9.77
CA VAL A 130 -1.57 1.07 8.31
C VAL A 130 -0.24 1.42 7.65
N THR A 131 0.17 0.60 6.68
CA THR A 131 1.45 0.79 5.98
C THR A 131 1.24 1.16 4.52
N ILE A 132 1.85 2.26 4.09
CA ILE A 132 1.96 2.68 2.70
C ILE A 132 3.31 2.17 2.18
N PRO A 133 3.34 1.18 1.29
CA PRO A 133 4.58 0.61 0.81
C PRO A 133 5.17 1.42 -0.36
N TYR A 134 6.51 1.43 -0.47
CA TYR A 134 7.24 1.92 -1.65
C TYR A 134 6.90 3.36 -2.07
N VAL A 135 6.85 4.26 -1.10
CA VAL A 135 6.76 5.71 -1.30
C VAL A 135 8.17 6.26 -1.58
N ASP A 136 8.30 7.29 -2.40
CA ASP A 136 9.56 8.03 -2.53
C ASP A 136 10.04 8.52 -1.15
N TYR A 137 11.33 8.38 -0.86
CA TYR A 137 11.88 8.67 0.47
C TYR A 137 11.70 10.14 0.88
N ASN A 138 11.91 11.07 -0.06
CA ASN A 138 11.75 12.49 0.22
C ASN A 138 10.27 12.81 0.49
N ARG A 139 9.37 12.17 -0.28
CA ARG A 139 7.92 12.31 -0.08
C ARG A 139 7.48 11.72 1.25
N ALA A 140 8.06 10.60 1.66
CA ALA A 140 7.80 9.99 2.97
C ALA A 140 8.19 10.92 4.13
N ILE A 141 9.35 11.60 4.03
CA ILE A 141 9.80 12.60 5.02
C ILE A 141 8.85 13.80 5.04
N GLN A 142 8.49 14.33 3.88
CA GLN A 142 7.57 15.47 3.79
C GLN A 142 6.21 15.14 4.42
N LEU A 143 5.67 13.95 4.12
CA LEU A 143 4.41 13.48 4.69
C LEU A 143 4.51 13.33 6.22
N SER A 144 5.61 12.73 6.72
CA SER A 144 5.84 12.58 8.16
C SER A 144 5.93 13.92 8.87
N ASN A 145 6.72 14.86 8.35
CA ASN A 145 6.87 16.19 8.92
C ASN A 145 5.55 16.97 8.91
N TYR A 146 4.80 16.88 7.82
CA TYR A 146 3.48 17.50 7.72
C TYR A 146 2.52 16.98 8.77
N ILE A 147 2.45 15.66 8.94
CA ILE A 147 1.54 15.03 9.91
C ILE A 147 1.95 15.38 11.34
N LEU A 148 3.24 15.35 11.67
CA LEU A 148 3.75 15.74 12.98
C LEU A 148 3.40 17.20 13.29
N PHE A 149 3.65 18.11 12.35
CA PHE A 149 3.29 19.52 12.49
C PHE A 149 1.79 19.72 12.75
N MET A 150 0.93 19.02 12.00
CA MET A 150 -0.53 19.10 12.18
C MET A 150 -0.97 18.51 13.53
N THR A 151 -0.33 17.45 14.01
CA THR A 151 -0.64 16.83 15.30
C THR A 151 -0.24 17.75 16.45
N GLU A 152 0.93 18.39 16.38
CA GLU A 152 1.42 19.32 17.38
C GLU A 152 0.65 20.64 17.39
N SER A 153 0.30 21.18 16.21
CA SER A 153 -0.45 22.43 16.06
C SER A 153 -1.93 22.29 16.44
N SER A 154 -2.47 21.07 16.40
CA SER A 154 -3.81 20.81 16.88
C SER A 154 -3.85 20.86 18.41
N ASN A 155 -4.16 22.03 18.97
CA ASN A 155 -4.28 22.29 20.41
C ASN A 155 -5.49 21.57 21.06
N LYS A 156 -6.02 20.54 20.43
CA LYS A 156 -7.10 19.70 20.98
C LYS A 156 -6.47 18.60 21.82
N ARG A 157 -6.56 18.75 23.13
CA ARG A 157 -6.35 17.66 24.08
C ARG A 157 -7.20 16.47 23.66
N TRP A 158 -6.56 15.36 23.36
CA TRP A 158 -7.19 14.10 22.98
C TRP A 158 -7.47 13.19 24.21
N MET A 159 -7.61 13.85 25.38
CA MET A 159 -8.13 13.22 26.60
C MET A 159 -9.61 13.47 26.74
#